data_3bca1b3ad67dcaca54e2cf2739a1e36a
#
_entry.id   3bca1b3ad67dcaca54e2cf2739a1e36a
#
_cell.length_a   1.000
_cell.length_b   1.000
_cell.length_c   1.000
_cell.angle_alpha   90.00
_cell.angle_beta   90.00
_cell.angle_gamma   90.00
#
_symmetry.space_group_name_H-M   'P 1'
#
loop_
_entity.id
_entity.type
_entity.pdbx_description
1 polymer ?
#
loop_
_entity_poly.entity_id
_entity_poly.type
_entity_poly.pdbx_seq_one_letter_code
_entity_poly.pdbx_strand_id
1 'polypeptide(L)'
;MIVVTGGAGFIGSNIVAALEARGISEIVVCDWLGHENKWRNIAKRELAGVVPPEDLFDFLHLEAGNVEAIFHMGAISATTETDGDRIIENNFQLSMDLWQWCEAHNARLIYASSAATYGDGQQGFDDDGSSDGLKKLQPLNLYGWSKHLFDRRIARLVADGAGTPRQRAGLKVFNVY
;
A
#
# COMPACT_ATOMS: atom_id res chain seq x y z
N MET A 1 10.22 -10.83 -9.62
CA MET A 1 8.76 -10.54 -9.70
C MET A 1 8.40 -9.34 -8.84
N ILE A 2 7.48 -8.50 -9.32
CA ILE A 2 6.93 -7.37 -8.56
C ILE A 2 5.42 -7.55 -8.41
N VAL A 3 4.90 -7.41 -7.20
CA VAL A 3 3.46 -7.44 -6.91
C VAL A 3 2.95 -6.03 -6.69
N VAL A 4 1.82 -5.67 -7.33
CA VAL A 4 1.17 -4.36 -7.19
C VAL A 4 -0.25 -4.57 -6.67
N THR A 5 -0.50 -4.34 -5.38
CA THR A 5 -1.86 -4.38 -4.83
C THR A 5 -2.59 -3.09 -5.18
N GLY A 6 -3.89 -3.16 -5.44
CA GLY A 6 -4.63 -2.04 -6.02
C GLY A 6 -4.16 -1.69 -7.44
N GLY A 7 -3.53 -2.67 -8.12
CA GLY A 7 -2.85 -2.48 -9.40
C GLY A 7 -3.76 -2.15 -10.59
N ALA A 8 -5.06 -2.40 -10.47
CA ALA A 8 -6.04 -1.98 -11.47
C ALA A 8 -6.68 -0.62 -11.14
N GLY A 9 -6.36 -0.02 -9.99
CA GLY A 9 -6.76 1.35 -9.64
C GLY A 9 -5.97 2.41 -10.41
N PHE A 10 -6.32 3.69 -10.21
CA PHE A 10 -5.69 4.80 -10.93
C PHE A 10 -4.17 4.87 -10.68
N ILE A 11 -3.72 4.91 -9.43
CA ILE A 11 -2.29 4.99 -9.09
C ILE A 11 -1.59 3.68 -9.46
N GLY A 12 -2.15 2.53 -9.05
CA GLY A 12 -1.53 1.24 -9.26
C GLY A 12 -1.31 0.90 -10.74
N SER A 13 -2.26 1.19 -11.61
CA SER A 13 -2.13 0.93 -13.05
C SER A 13 -1.06 1.80 -13.72
N ASN A 14 -0.83 3.02 -13.23
CA ASN A 14 0.26 3.87 -13.69
C ASN A 14 1.63 3.37 -13.19
N ILE A 15 1.68 2.80 -11.99
CA ILE A 15 2.90 2.12 -11.49
C ILE A 15 3.19 0.89 -12.36
N VAL A 16 2.20 0.06 -12.65
CA VAL A 16 2.34 -1.09 -13.56
C VAL A 16 2.89 -0.66 -14.91
N ALA A 17 2.30 0.37 -15.53
CA ALA A 17 2.78 0.92 -16.80
C ALA A 17 4.23 1.42 -16.73
N ALA A 18 4.60 2.08 -15.62
CA ALA A 18 5.95 2.59 -15.43
C ALA A 18 6.99 1.49 -15.19
N LEU A 19 6.60 0.39 -14.53
CA LEU A 19 7.45 -0.79 -14.34
C LEU A 19 7.69 -1.50 -15.68
N GLU A 20 6.62 -1.75 -16.45
CA GLU A 20 6.70 -2.34 -17.78
C GLU A 20 7.59 -1.51 -18.73
N ALA A 21 7.44 -0.18 -18.73
CA ALA A 21 8.27 0.72 -19.53
C ALA A 21 9.77 0.69 -19.14
N ARG A 22 10.09 0.19 -17.95
CA ARG A 22 11.45 -0.05 -17.48
C ARG A 22 11.97 -1.46 -17.76
N GLY A 23 11.21 -2.24 -18.51
CA GLY A 23 11.59 -3.61 -18.90
C GLY A 23 11.32 -4.66 -17.81
N ILE A 24 10.51 -4.36 -16.80
CA ILE A 24 10.07 -5.35 -15.82
C ILE A 24 8.94 -6.17 -16.46
N SER A 25 9.16 -7.45 -16.66
CA SER A 25 8.19 -8.38 -17.28
C SER A 25 7.38 -9.18 -16.25
N GLU A 26 7.96 -9.46 -15.08
CA GLU A 26 7.33 -10.25 -14.04
C GLU A 26 6.52 -9.34 -13.08
N ILE A 27 5.37 -8.84 -13.56
CA ILE A 27 4.48 -7.97 -12.80
C ILE A 27 3.17 -8.72 -12.53
N VAL A 28 2.80 -8.84 -11.26
CA VAL A 28 1.52 -9.39 -10.80
C VAL A 28 0.67 -8.28 -10.21
N VAL A 29 -0.56 -8.18 -10.68
CA VAL A 29 -1.56 -7.26 -10.13
C VAL A 29 -2.43 -8.01 -9.13
N CYS A 30 -2.56 -7.48 -7.90
CA CYS A 30 -3.53 -7.95 -6.94
C CYS A 30 -4.64 -6.90 -6.79
N ASP A 31 -5.86 -7.23 -7.23
CA ASP A 31 -6.99 -6.29 -7.15
C ASP A 31 -8.33 -6.99 -7.36
N TRP A 32 -9.40 -6.43 -6.81
CA TRP A 32 -10.77 -6.73 -7.23
C TRP A 32 -11.11 -5.95 -8.49
N LEU A 33 -11.34 -6.66 -9.60
CA LEU A 33 -11.73 -6.00 -10.85
C LEU A 33 -13.20 -5.57 -10.84
N GLY A 34 -14.03 -6.22 -10.02
CA GLY A 34 -15.43 -5.89 -9.83
C GLY A 34 -16.28 -6.01 -11.12
N HIS A 35 -17.39 -5.31 -11.12
CA HIS A 35 -18.32 -5.28 -12.26
C HIS A 35 -18.17 -4.04 -13.16
N GLU A 36 -17.31 -3.10 -12.76
CA GLU A 36 -17.04 -1.86 -13.49
C GLU A 36 -15.87 -2.02 -14.46
N ASN A 37 -15.55 -0.96 -15.19
CA ASN A 37 -14.52 -0.99 -16.23
C ASN A 37 -13.07 -0.90 -15.70
N LYS A 38 -12.83 -1.23 -14.44
CA LYS A 38 -11.52 -1.14 -13.77
C LYS A 38 -10.44 -1.96 -14.51
N TRP A 39 -10.79 -3.10 -15.09
CA TRP A 39 -9.90 -3.93 -15.89
C TRP A 39 -9.29 -3.19 -17.09
N ARG A 40 -9.93 -2.14 -17.60
CA ARG A 40 -9.43 -1.35 -18.74
C ARG A 40 -8.13 -0.62 -18.41
N ASN A 41 -7.88 -0.32 -17.14
CA ASN A 41 -6.66 0.35 -16.70
C ASN A 41 -5.41 -0.52 -16.93
N ILE A 42 -5.59 -1.83 -16.93
CA ILE A 42 -4.51 -2.82 -17.10
C ILE A 42 -4.62 -3.62 -18.41
N ALA A 43 -5.67 -3.40 -19.21
CA ALA A 43 -5.96 -4.19 -20.43
C ALA A 43 -4.83 -4.18 -21.48
N LYS A 44 -3.94 -3.18 -21.46
CA LYS A 44 -2.83 -3.03 -22.41
C LYS A 44 -1.49 -3.51 -21.83
N ARG A 45 -1.50 -4.08 -20.62
CA ARG A 45 -0.28 -4.48 -19.91
C ARG A 45 0.01 -5.95 -20.13
N GLU A 46 1.30 -6.26 -20.28
CA GLU A 46 1.79 -7.63 -20.24
C GLU A 46 2.04 -8.00 -18.78
N LEU A 47 1.11 -8.75 -18.18
CA LEU A 47 1.16 -9.13 -16.78
C LEU A 47 1.55 -10.60 -16.64
N ALA A 48 2.37 -10.92 -15.64
CA ALA A 48 2.64 -12.30 -15.24
C ALA A 48 1.40 -12.96 -14.60
N GLY A 49 0.53 -12.15 -13.96
CA GLY A 49 -0.71 -12.66 -13.39
C GLY A 49 -1.61 -11.56 -12.80
N VAL A 50 -2.85 -11.96 -12.53
CA VAL A 50 -3.81 -11.17 -11.76
C VAL A 50 -4.34 -12.06 -10.64
N VAL A 51 -4.22 -11.63 -9.40
CA VAL A 51 -4.58 -12.38 -8.20
C VAL A 51 -5.67 -11.61 -7.45
N PRO A 52 -6.78 -12.23 -7.07
CA PRO A 52 -7.77 -11.60 -6.21
C PRO A 52 -7.18 -11.38 -4.80
N PRO A 53 -7.57 -10.32 -4.08
CA PRO A 53 -6.99 -10.01 -2.76
C PRO A 53 -7.11 -11.12 -1.73
N GLU A 54 -8.16 -11.93 -1.77
CA GLU A 54 -8.37 -13.08 -0.90
C GLU A 54 -7.32 -14.18 -1.07
N ASP A 55 -6.72 -14.32 -2.26
CA ASP A 55 -5.71 -15.33 -2.58
C ASP A 55 -4.27 -14.77 -2.47
N LEU A 56 -4.11 -13.50 -2.09
CA LEU A 56 -2.81 -12.80 -2.11
C LEU A 56 -1.75 -13.53 -1.29
N PHE A 57 -2.06 -13.92 -0.06
CA PHE A 57 -1.06 -14.54 0.82
C PHE A 57 -0.73 -15.97 0.40
N ASP A 58 -1.68 -16.73 -0.12
CA ASP A 58 -1.41 -18.05 -0.69
C ASP A 58 -0.46 -17.91 -1.89
N PHE A 59 -0.72 -16.95 -2.77
CA PHE A 59 0.17 -16.62 -3.88
C PHE A 59 1.57 -16.20 -3.39
N LEU A 60 1.65 -15.29 -2.41
CA LEU A 60 2.92 -14.83 -1.85
C LEU A 60 3.73 -15.96 -1.20
N HIS A 61 3.07 -16.92 -0.55
CA HIS A 61 3.74 -18.10 0.03
C HIS A 61 4.30 -19.04 -1.06
N LEU A 62 3.57 -19.26 -2.13
CA LEU A 62 4.03 -20.07 -3.26
C LEU A 62 5.20 -19.44 -4.00
N GLU A 63 5.20 -18.12 -4.15
CA GLU A 63 6.19 -17.36 -4.91
C GLU A 63 7.25 -16.67 -4.03
N ALA A 64 7.38 -17.05 -2.75
CA ALA A 64 8.18 -16.34 -1.76
C ALA A 64 9.64 -16.07 -2.21
N GLY A 65 10.26 -17.02 -2.93
CA GLY A 65 11.62 -16.87 -3.45
C GLY A 65 11.76 -15.96 -4.67
N ASN A 66 10.65 -15.60 -5.31
CA ASN A 66 10.61 -14.87 -6.57
C ASN A 66 10.16 -13.42 -6.41
N VAL A 67 9.46 -13.07 -5.33
CA VAL A 67 8.94 -11.73 -5.09
C VAL A 67 10.03 -10.82 -4.52
N GLU A 68 10.44 -9.83 -5.29
CA GLU A 68 11.48 -8.86 -4.92
C GLU A 68 10.93 -7.60 -4.24
N ALA A 69 9.70 -7.20 -4.65
CA ALA A 69 9.09 -5.98 -4.16
C ALA A 69 7.56 -6.05 -4.22
N ILE A 70 6.92 -5.40 -3.26
CA ILE A 70 5.48 -5.17 -3.23
C ILE A 70 5.22 -3.66 -3.26
N PHE A 71 4.43 -3.22 -4.25
CA PHE A 71 3.83 -1.88 -4.28
C PHE A 71 2.41 -1.98 -3.73
N HIS A 72 2.24 -1.61 -2.47
CA HIS A 72 0.96 -1.71 -1.79
C HIS A 72 0.16 -0.41 -1.94
N MET A 73 -0.63 -0.35 -3.02
CA MET A 73 -1.51 0.78 -3.33
C MET A 73 -2.98 0.49 -3.01
N GLY A 74 -3.31 -0.78 -2.75
CA GLY A 74 -4.66 -1.21 -2.42
C GLY A 74 -5.12 -0.68 -1.06
N ALA A 75 -6.30 -0.07 -1.03
CA ALA A 75 -6.95 0.39 0.19
C ALA A 75 -8.42 0.72 -0.09
N ILE A 76 -9.24 0.73 0.93
CA ILE A 76 -10.53 1.43 0.91
C ILE A 76 -10.22 2.92 1.11
N SER A 77 -10.30 3.70 0.04
CA SER A 77 -9.87 5.11 0.01
C SER A 77 -11.02 6.13 0.14
N ALA A 78 -12.27 5.64 0.21
CA ALA A 78 -13.43 6.51 0.39
C ALA A 78 -13.37 7.21 1.75
N THR A 79 -13.28 8.54 1.74
CA THR A 79 -13.27 9.35 2.98
C THR A 79 -14.63 9.38 3.67
N THR A 80 -15.67 8.90 3.00
CA THR A 80 -17.05 8.76 3.49
C THR A 80 -17.35 7.37 4.05
N GLU A 81 -16.39 6.43 4.02
CA GLU A 81 -16.58 5.11 4.63
C GLU A 81 -16.74 5.23 6.14
N THR A 82 -17.72 4.52 6.68
CA THR A 82 -18.06 4.54 8.09
C THR A 82 -17.90 3.19 8.79
N ASP A 83 -17.69 2.12 8.02
CA ASP A 83 -17.42 0.78 8.57
C ASP A 83 -15.97 0.71 9.08
N GLY A 84 -15.80 0.87 10.38
CA GLY A 84 -14.50 0.87 11.04
C GLY A 84 -13.78 -0.47 10.96
N ASP A 85 -14.51 -1.57 11.12
CA ASP A 85 -13.93 -2.93 11.10
C ASP A 85 -13.39 -3.24 9.70
N ARG A 86 -14.18 -2.95 8.68
CA ARG A 86 -13.78 -3.10 7.29
C ARG A 86 -12.56 -2.26 6.92
N ILE A 87 -12.47 -1.03 7.42
CA ILE A 87 -11.30 -0.15 7.21
C ILE A 87 -10.07 -0.73 7.91
N ILE A 88 -10.20 -1.20 9.14
CA ILE A 88 -9.07 -1.79 9.88
C ILE A 88 -8.56 -3.04 9.19
N GLU A 89 -9.44 -3.93 8.78
CA GLU A 89 -9.07 -5.16 8.08
C GLU A 89 -8.28 -4.85 6.78
N ASN A 90 -8.83 -3.97 5.92
CA ASN A 90 -8.29 -3.74 4.60
C ASN A 90 -7.13 -2.72 4.55
N ASN A 91 -7.10 -1.72 5.44
CA ASN A 91 -6.10 -0.65 5.36
C ASN A 91 -4.97 -0.82 6.38
N PHE A 92 -5.27 -1.38 7.55
CA PHE A 92 -4.28 -1.54 8.61
C PHE A 92 -3.76 -2.98 8.69
N GLN A 93 -4.65 -3.98 8.90
CA GLN A 93 -4.22 -5.35 9.11
C GLN A 93 -3.50 -5.90 7.86
N LEU A 94 -4.09 -5.76 6.67
CA LEU A 94 -3.46 -6.16 5.42
C LEU A 94 -2.08 -5.49 5.23
N SER A 95 -1.96 -4.19 5.56
CA SER A 95 -0.67 -3.49 5.47
C SER A 95 0.35 -4.04 6.46
N MET A 96 -0.07 -4.42 7.66
CA MET A 96 0.79 -5.05 8.68
C MET A 96 1.25 -6.44 8.24
N ASP A 97 0.35 -7.24 7.68
CA ASP A 97 0.66 -8.60 7.22
C ASP A 97 1.65 -8.54 6.03
N LEU A 98 1.48 -7.60 5.11
CA LEU A 98 2.45 -7.35 4.03
C LEU A 98 3.79 -6.85 4.54
N TRP A 99 3.81 -6.00 5.56
CA TRP A 99 5.05 -5.58 6.21
C TRP A 99 5.81 -6.77 6.79
N GLN A 100 5.14 -7.62 7.57
CA GLN A 100 5.73 -8.82 8.17
C GLN A 100 6.21 -9.82 7.13
N TRP A 101 5.41 -10.02 6.07
CA TRP A 101 5.80 -10.89 4.98
C TRP A 101 7.06 -10.37 4.26
N CYS A 102 7.12 -9.08 3.95
CA CYS A 102 8.29 -8.47 3.31
C CYS A 102 9.55 -8.52 4.19
N GLU A 103 9.38 -8.35 5.51
CA GLU A 103 10.46 -8.55 6.49
C GLU A 103 11.00 -9.98 6.43
N ALA A 104 10.11 -10.97 6.58
CA ALA A 104 10.46 -12.39 6.65
C ALA A 104 11.14 -12.90 5.37
N HIS A 105 10.78 -12.34 4.20
CA HIS A 105 11.27 -12.79 2.90
C HIS A 105 12.29 -11.82 2.26
N ASN A 106 12.79 -10.85 3.02
CA ASN A 106 13.78 -9.87 2.55
C ASN A 106 13.33 -9.10 1.28
N ALA A 107 12.02 -8.88 1.14
CA ALA A 107 11.42 -8.13 0.04
C ALA A 107 11.36 -6.62 0.34
N ARG A 108 11.17 -5.81 -0.70
CA ARG A 108 10.95 -4.36 -0.59
C ARG A 108 9.47 -4.08 -0.43
N LEU A 109 9.11 -3.08 0.38
CA LEU A 109 7.74 -2.61 0.52
C LEU A 109 7.64 -1.11 0.23
N ILE A 110 6.91 -0.75 -0.81
CA ILE A 110 6.50 0.62 -1.10
C ILE A 110 4.99 0.69 -0.87
N TYR A 111 4.54 1.57 0.02
CA TYR A 111 3.12 1.62 0.37
C TYR A 111 2.54 3.02 0.26
N ALA A 112 1.25 3.09 -0.07
CA ALA A 112 0.52 4.35 -0.08
C ALA A 112 0.06 4.71 1.33
N SER A 113 0.69 5.73 1.92
CA SER A 113 0.10 6.56 2.95
C SER A 113 -0.75 7.65 2.29
N SER A 114 -1.14 8.69 2.98
CA SER A 114 -2.03 9.71 2.43
C SER A 114 -1.79 11.07 3.07
N ALA A 115 -2.00 12.14 2.28
CA ALA A 115 -2.10 13.49 2.81
C ALA A 115 -3.26 13.67 3.82
N ALA A 116 -4.29 12.80 3.77
CA ALA A 116 -5.36 12.78 4.76
C ALA A 116 -4.86 12.55 6.20
N THR A 117 -3.64 12.05 6.38
CA THR A 117 -3.00 11.91 7.69
C THR A 117 -2.66 13.26 8.35
N TYR A 118 -2.48 14.32 7.55
CA TYR A 118 -2.19 15.67 8.07
C TYR A 118 -3.42 16.38 8.65
N GLY A 119 -4.61 15.80 8.48
CA GLY A 119 -5.84 16.38 8.99
C GLY A 119 -6.20 17.70 8.30
N ASP A 120 -6.43 18.75 9.09
CA ASP A 120 -6.74 20.09 8.59
C ASP A 120 -5.50 20.92 8.19
N GLY A 121 -4.30 20.35 8.31
CA GLY A 121 -3.05 21.00 7.95
C GLY A 121 -2.53 22.00 8.98
N GLN A 122 -3.17 22.19 10.13
CA GLN A 122 -2.71 23.17 11.14
C GLN A 122 -1.32 22.83 11.69
N GLN A 123 -0.89 21.57 11.60
CA GLN A 123 0.45 21.14 12.02
C GLN A 123 1.49 21.18 10.88
N GLY A 124 1.14 21.79 9.72
CA GLY A 124 1.98 21.77 8.52
C GLY A 124 1.90 20.46 7.74
N PHE A 125 2.72 20.38 6.71
CA PHE A 125 2.82 19.22 5.79
C PHE A 125 4.25 18.67 5.74
N ASP A 126 4.95 18.76 6.86
CA ASP A 126 6.32 18.24 6.95
C ASP A 126 6.33 16.72 6.86
N ASP A 127 7.29 16.17 6.12
CA ASP A 127 7.50 14.73 6.00
C ASP A 127 8.34 14.21 7.17
N ASP A 128 7.85 14.46 8.40
CA ASP A 128 8.44 13.95 9.63
C ASP A 128 7.82 12.59 10.00
N GLY A 129 8.48 11.52 9.58
CA GLY A 129 8.08 10.13 9.88
C GLY A 129 8.48 9.66 11.28
N SER A 130 9.04 10.51 12.15
CA SER A 130 9.36 10.16 13.52
C SER A 130 8.11 9.93 14.38
N SER A 131 8.24 9.16 15.46
CA SER A 131 7.12 8.95 16.38
C SER A 131 6.57 10.26 16.94
N ASP A 132 7.43 11.26 17.17
CA ASP A 132 7.01 12.55 17.74
C ASP A 132 6.38 13.46 16.68
N GLY A 133 6.87 13.44 15.44
CA GLY A 133 6.23 14.12 14.32
C GLY A 133 4.83 13.58 14.06
N LEU A 134 4.71 12.26 13.94
CA LEU A 134 3.42 11.60 13.68
C LEU A 134 2.39 11.81 14.80
N LYS A 135 2.79 11.91 16.07
CA LYS A 135 1.86 12.16 17.19
C LYS A 135 1.11 13.50 17.09
N LYS A 136 1.64 14.46 16.35
CA LYS A 136 1.04 15.80 16.20
C LYS A 136 -0.12 15.81 15.22
N LEU A 137 -0.15 14.85 14.29
CA LEU A 137 -1.11 14.79 13.20
C LEU A 137 -2.48 14.30 13.68
N GLN A 138 -3.56 14.91 13.18
CA GLN A 138 -4.94 14.64 13.57
C GLN A 138 -5.80 14.41 12.33
N PRO A 139 -5.86 13.17 11.81
CA PRO A 139 -6.72 12.83 10.67
C PRO A 139 -8.19 13.13 10.95
N LEU A 140 -8.92 13.66 9.96
CA LEU A 140 -10.32 14.08 10.11
C LEU A 140 -11.36 13.01 9.74
N ASN A 141 -10.93 11.88 9.20
CA ASN A 141 -11.83 10.81 8.79
C ASN A 141 -11.19 9.44 9.02
N LEU A 142 -12.03 8.41 8.95
CA LEU A 142 -11.64 7.03 9.23
C LEU A 142 -10.55 6.52 8.27
N TYR A 143 -10.62 6.89 6.97
CA TYR A 143 -9.58 6.56 6.01
C TYR A 143 -8.22 7.17 6.40
N GLY A 144 -8.16 8.48 6.63
CA GLY A 144 -6.93 9.18 7.04
C GLY A 144 -6.37 8.60 8.34
N TRP A 145 -7.26 8.30 9.30
CA TRP A 145 -6.87 7.67 10.56
C TRP A 145 -6.26 6.28 10.35
N SER A 146 -6.82 5.44 9.48
CA SER A 146 -6.29 4.10 9.21
C SER A 146 -4.86 4.13 8.63
N LYS A 147 -4.58 5.07 7.71
CA LYS A 147 -3.25 5.28 7.16
C LYS A 147 -2.29 5.82 8.21
N HIS A 148 -2.74 6.76 9.02
CA HIS A 148 -1.96 7.31 10.12
C HIS A 148 -1.64 6.25 11.20
N LEU A 149 -2.58 5.38 11.52
CA LEU A 149 -2.38 4.26 12.46
C LEU A 149 -1.24 3.35 11.99
N PHE A 150 -1.21 3.03 10.69
CA PHE A 150 -0.13 2.24 10.11
C PHE A 150 1.20 2.99 10.15
N ASP A 151 1.26 4.25 9.70
CA ASP A 151 2.48 5.07 9.76
C ASP A 151 3.06 5.12 11.19
N ARG A 152 2.23 5.37 12.20
CA ARG A 152 2.63 5.38 13.62
C ARG A 152 3.12 4.02 14.10
N ARG A 153 2.45 2.93 13.70
CA ARG A 153 2.88 1.58 14.07
C ARG A 153 4.26 1.26 13.51
N ILE A 154 4.50 1.59 12.24
CA ILE A 154 5.79 1.35 11.60
C ILE A 154 6.90 2.21 12.24
N ALA A 155 6.64 3.49 12.48
CA ALA A 155 7.61 4.37 13.16
C ALA A 155 8.03 3.79 14.51
N ARG A 156 7.09 3.24 15.28
CA ARG A 156 7.37 2.60 16.57
C ARG A 156 8.18 1.33 16.41
N LEU A 157 7.82 0.42 15.48
CA LEU A 157 8.57 -0.80 15.23
C LEU A 157 10.02 -0.50 14.88
N VAL A 158 10.23 0.50 14.02
CA VAL A 158 11.59 0.94 13.64
C VAL A 158 12.36 1.51 14.84
N ALA A 159 11.72 2.34 15.65
CA ALA A 159 12.34 2.93 16.84
C ALA A 159 12.71 1.87 17.90
N ASP A 160 11.88 0.83 18.04
CA ASP A 160 12.10 -0.29 18.96
C ASP A 160 13.14 -1.30 18.42
N GLY A 161 13.71 -1.08 17.22
CA GLY A 161 14.69 -1.98 16.60
C GLY A 161 14.12 -3.30 16.11
N ALA A 162 12.80 -3.37 15.90
CA ALA A 162 12.17 -4.54 15.31
C ALA A 162 12.63 -4.75 13.86
N GLY A 163 12.46 -5.98 13.36
CA GLY A 163 12.75 -6.30 11.97
C GLY A 163 11.92 -5.45 10.99
N THR A 164 12.49 -5.22 9.83
CA THR A 164 11.87 -4.38 8.79
C THR A 164 12.09 -4.96 7.40
N PRO A 165 11.21 -4.68 6.44
CA PRO A 165 11.47 -4.97 5.03
C PRO A 165 12.85 -4.46 4.58
N ARG A 166 13.49 -5.17 3.66
CA ARG A 166 14.82 -4.84 3.13
C ARG A 166 15.00 -3.38 2.74
N GLN A 167 13.99 -2.83 2.08
CA GLN A 167 13.82 -1.41 1.79
C GLN A 167 12.34 -1.08 1.93
N ARG A 168 12.04 0.12 2.40
CA ARG A 168 10.67 0.57 2.58
C ARG A 168 10.52 2.04 2.25
N ALA A 169 9.35 2.41 1.71
CA ALA A 169 8.96 3.79 1.51
C ALA A 169 7.45 3.93 1.70
N GLY A 170 7.04 4.85 2.56
CA GLY A 170 5.65 5.28 2.68
C GLY A 170 5.44 6.55 1.87
N LEU A 171 4.49 6.55 0.96
CA LEU A 171 4.21 7.68 0.07
C LEU A 171 2.98 8.42 0.59
N LYS A 172 3.16 9.63 1.12
CA LYS A 172 2.04 10.50 1.48
C LYS A 172 1.46 11.15 0.22
N VAL A 173 0.56 10.40 -0.42
CA VAL A 173 -0.05 10.82 -1.68
C VAL A 173 -1.07 11.92 -1.42
N PHE A 174 -0.92 13.03 -2.12
CA PHE A 174 -1.88 14.12 -2.22
C PHE A 174 -2.89 13.85 -3.34
N ASN A 175 -3.52 14.89 -3.90
CA ASN A 175 -4.40 14.72 -5.05
C ASN A 175 -3.61 14.27 -6.28
N VAL A 176 -4.12 13.26 -6.97
CA VAL A 176 -3.53 12.70 -8.20
C VAL A 176 -4.50 12.90 -9.34
N TYR A 177 -4.01 13.38 -10.48
CA TYR A 177 -4.81 13.71 -11.66
C TYR A 177 -4.26 12.95 -12.89
#